data_fd5cae3890ad8bba3bdd2bef978ec05e
#
_entry.id   fd5cae3890ad8bba3bdd2bef978ec05e
#
_cell.length_a   1.000
_cell.length_b   1.000
_cell.length_c   1.000
_cell.angle_alpha   90.00
_cell.angle_beta   90.00
_cell.angle_gamma   90.00
#
_symmetry.space_group_name_H-M   'P 1'
#
loop_
_entity.id
_entity.type
_entity.pdbx_description
1 polymer ?
#
loop_
_entity_poly.entity_id
_entity_poly.type
_entity_poly.pdbx_seq_one_letter_code
_entity_poly.pdbx_strand_id
1 'polypeptide(L)'
;MEDNKMNRSLNSRHISMIAIGGAIGTGLFVATGNIISQAGPGGAILAYLVIGVMLYFLMSSIGELATFYPVSGSFSSYSTRFIDSSLGFTMGWLYWALWSLVTSVDVIVASNVLYFWDTFKFFPPITWSLIFITILLLLNIFSVKSFGETEFWLSLIKVLTIIVFVIFGFLMIFGILGGHAYGFENYTKGQAPFVGGISGFLGVLLVAGFSVGGTEVVAVTAGESDDPKKSMPKAIKQVFWRILLFYVLSIAVIGAIIPYTDPSLLRASSSISQSPFTIVFDRVGIAFAASVINAVILTSLLSAANSGVYTTGRMLYSLSSDKKAPQFLSKLNKTTKLPLRALLTTYAVVVIVIIYANFNSNAVFNLLEIIGSMIIVVWGSSIWSQIRLRQAIKKQGQDPNKVLPYKAPFYPLGPIIVIATLLFLLFGGSVEYILKDQWLNAFKNFLPLIILALIYFIHKIIHKTKFVKLETINLKPHDYDNQK
;
A
#
# COMPACT_ATOMS: atom_id res chain seq x y z
N MET A 1 -25.43 20.02 14.83
CA MET A 1 -24.80 19.07 13.91
C MET A 1 -23.30 19.30 13.68
N GLU A 2 -22.71 20.34 14.24
CA GLU A 2 -21.25 20.64 14.13
C GLU A 2 -20.33 19.76 14.98
N ASP A 3 -20.85 19.07 15.96
CA ASP A 3 -20.05 18.37 16.99
C ASP A 3 -19.46 17.01 16.58
N ASN A 4 -19.73 16.54 15.35
CA ASN A 4 -19.32 15.19 14.90
C ASN A 4 -18.37 15.21 13.69
N LYS A 5 -17.44 16.18 13.62
CA LYS A 5 -16.39 16.24 12.58
C LYS A 5 -15.04 15.90 13.18
N MET A 6 -14.23 15.14 12.43
CA MET A 6 -12.85 14.86 12.79
C MET A 6 -11.99 16.15 12.69
N ASN A 7 -10.98 16.25 13.55
CA ASN A 7 -10.06 17.38 13.54
C ASN A 7 -9.13 17.34 12.32
N ARG A 8 -8.99 18.46 11.62
CA ARG A 8 -8.00 18.65 10.56
C ARG A 8 -6.71 19.17 11.18
N SER A 9 -5.70 18.30 11.33
CA SER A 9 -4.45 18.63 12.02
C SER A 9 -3.19 18.08 11.31
N LEU A 10 -3.35 17.47 10.11
CA LEU A 10 -2.23 17.01 9.30
C LEU A 10 -1.74 18.14 8.40
N ASN A 11 -0.55 18.64 8.68
CA ASN A 11 0.09 19.65 7.83
C ASN A 11 0.83 19.02 6.64
N SER A 12 1.28 19.86 5.70
CA SER A 12 1.93 19.41 4.46
C SER A 12 3.16 18.53 4.67
N ARG A 13 3.93 18.71 5.78
CA ARG A 13 5.10 17.85 6.08
C ARG A 13 4.69 16.43 6.47
N HIS A 14 3.62 16.29 7.27
CA HIS A 14 3.07 14.98 7.66
C HIS A 14 2.60 14.21 6.43
N ILE A 15 1.79 14.85 5.58
CA ILE A 15 1.26 14.24 4.35
C ILE A 15 2.37 13.85 3.38
N SER A 16 3.41 14.69 3.24
CA SER A 16 4.59 14.35 2.44
C SER A 16 5.32 13.11 2.97
N MET A 17 5.51 13.00 4.28
CA MET A 17 6.20 11.84 4.87
C MET A 17 5.33 10.59 4.84
N ILE A 18 4.02 10.69 5.02
CA ILE A 18 3.07 9.58 4.80
C ILE A 18 3.15 9.11 3.35
N ALA A 19 3.22 10.02 2.38
CA ALA A 19 3.35 9.69 0.96
C ALA A 19 4.66 8.97 0.62
N ILE A 20 5.78 9.39 1.25
CA ILE A 20 7.10 8.85 0.97
C ILE A 20 7.32 7.54 1.74
N GLY A 21 7.02 7.51 3.02
CA GLY A 21 7.41 6.45 3.94
C GLY A 21 6.28 5.51 4.37
N GLY A 22 5.02 5.98 4.39
CA GLY A 22 3.89 5.23 4.94
C GLY A 22 3.62 3.89 4.24
N ALA A 23 3.98 3.77 2.96
CA ALA A 23 3.84 2.53 2.19
C ALA A 23 5.14 1.71 2.09
N ILE A 24 6.24 2.15 2.68
CA ILE A 24 7.49 1.38 2.74
C ILE A 24 7.40 0.43 3.94
N GLY A 25 7.18 -0.84 3.67
CA GLY A 25 7.01 -1.90 4.67
C GLY A 25 7.47 -3.25 4.12
N THR A 26 6.70 -4.30 4.37
CA THR A 26 6.95 -5.68 3.93
C THR A 26 7.26 -5.78 2.45
N GLY A 27 6.62 -5.00 1.59
CA GLY A 27 6.80 -5.04 0.14
C GLY A 27 8.24 -4.77 -0.30
N LEU A 28 8.86 -3.69 0.19
CA LEU A 28 10.24 -3.37 -0.19
C LEU A 28 11.26 -4.24 0.54
N PHE A 29 11.13 -4.37 1.86
CA PHE A 29 12.18 -4.98 2.68
C PHE A 29 12.19 -6.51 2.65
N VAL A 30 11.08 -7.14 2.29
CA VAL A 30 10.93 -8.60 2.32
C VAL A 30 10.66 -9.18 0.94
N ALA A 31 9.68 -8.66 0.19
CA ALA A 31 9.26 -9.25 -1.08
C ALA A 31 10.30 -9.11 -2.20
N THR A 32 11.22 -8.14 -2.13
CA THR A 32 12.26 -7.93 -3.16
C THR A 32 13.18 -9.13 -3.35
N GLY A 33 13.48 -9.89 -2.29
CA GLY A 33 14.30 -11.10 -2.40
C GLY A 33 13.65 -12.17 -3.28
N ASN A 34 12.38 -12.41 -3.07
CA ASN A 34 11.58 -13.35 -3.88
C ASN A 34 11.50 -12.89 -5.36
N ILE A 35 11.27 -11.59 -5.59
CA ILE A 35 11.19 -11.02 -6.94
C ILE A 35 12.50 -11.20 -7.71
N ILE A 36 13.66 -10.94 -7.05
CA ILE A 36 14.98 -11.10 -7.66
C ILE A 36 15.27 -12.59 -7.95
N SER A 37 14.91 -13.49 -7.03
CA SER A 37 15.15 -14.93 -7.21
C SER A 37 14.35 -15.54 -8.35
N GLN A 38 13.12 -15.06 -8.59
CA GLN A 38 12.22 -15.60 -9.61
C GLN A 38 12.40 -14.98 -11.00
N ALA A 39 12.62 -13.67 -11.08
CA ALA A 39 12.70 -12.94 -12.34
C ALA A 39 14.12 -12.50 -12.71
N GLY A 40 15.08 -12.69 -11.81
CA GLY A 40 16.42 -12.13 -11.94
C GLY A 40 16.47 -10.62 -11.64
N PRO A 41 17.69 -10.05 -11.52
CA PRO A 41 17.85 -8.64 -11.16
C PRO A 41 17.27 -7.69 -12.23
N GLY A 42 17.44 -7.99 -13.51
CA GLY A 42 16.88 -7.19 -14.61
C GLY A 42 15.36 -7.29 -14.71
N GLY A 43 14.81 -8.52 -14.54
CA GLY A 43 13.38 -8.74 -14.51
C GLY A 43 12.70 -8.01 -13.34
N ALA A 44 13.32 -8.02 -12.17
CA ALA A 44 12.88 -7.28 -10.99
C ALA A 44 12.85 -5.76 -11.24
N ILE A 45 13.93 -5.19 -11.77
CA ILE A 45 14.00 -3.77 -12.12
C ILE A 45 12.89 -3.39 -13.11
N LEU A 46 12.72 -4.19 -14.17
CA LEU A 46 11.69 -3.94 -15.18
C LEU A 46 10.28 -4.00 -14.60
N ALA A 47 10.01 -4.96 -13.70
CA ALA A 47 8.72 -5.06 -13.02
C ALA A 47 8.41 -3.80 -12.21
N TYR A 48 9.36 -3.31 -11.42
CA TYR A 48 9.15 -2.08 -10.63
C TYR A 48 9.09 -0.81 -11.49
N LEU A 49 9.75 -0.77 -12.64
CA LEU A 49 9.60 0.34 -13.60
C LEU A 49 8.19 0.37 -14.20
N VAL A 50 7.67 -0.78 -14.67
CA VAL A 50 6.30 -0.89 -15.21
C VAL A 50 5.27 -0.48 -14.15
N ILE A 51 5.39 -1.04 -12.95
CA ILE A 51 4.50 -0.69 -11.83
C ILE A 51 4.65 0.77 -11.42
N GLY A 52 5.88 1.32 -11.43
CA GLY A 52 6.15 2.72 -11.13
C GLY A 52 5.48 3.69 -12.09
N VAL A 53 5.52 3.42 -13.38
CA VAL A 53 4.82 4.21 -14.41
C VAL A 53 3.31 4.13 -14.20
N MET A 54 2.78 2.93 -14.02
CA MET A 54 1.35 2.72 -13.73
C MET A 54 0.94 3.52 -12.49
N LEU A 55 1.70 3.42 -11.40
CA LEU A 55 1.39 4.07 -10.14
C LEU A 55 1.46 5.61 -10.23
N TYR A 56 2.36 6.16 -11.04
CA TYR A 56 2.39 7.60 -11.30
C TYR A 56 1.06 8.10 -11.89
N PHE A 57 0.51 7.41 -12.88
CA PHE A 57 -0.76 7.77 -13.49
C PHE A 57 -1.95 7.50 -12.57
N LEU A 58 -1.92 6.40 -11.84
CA LEU A 58 -2.92 6.09 -10.82
C LEU A 58 -2.98 7.18 -9.75
N MET A 59 -1.85 7.53 -9.16
CA MET A 59 -1.77 8.55 -8.12
C MET A 59 -2.13 9.93 -8.64
N SER A 60 -1.81 10.25 -9.89
CA SER A 60 -2.27 11.48 -10.53
C SER A 60 -3.80 11.50 -10.65
N SER A 61 -4.42 10.40 -11.02
CA SER A 61 -5.88 10.28 -11.10
C SER A 61 -6.56 10.38 -9.73
N ILE A 62 -5.98 9.70 -8.72
CA ILE A 62 -6.44 9.80 -7.32
C ILE A 62 -6.28 11.22 -6.79
N GLY A 63 -5.17 11.90 -7.11
CA GLY A 63 -4.94 13.28 -6.72
C GLY A 63 -5.93 14.28 -7.29
N GLU A 64 -6.41 14.03 -8.51
CA GLU A 64 -7.49 14.81 -9.12
C GLU A 64 -8.80 14.67 -8.34
N LEU A 65 -9.15 13.43 -7.94
CA LEU A 65 -10.31 13.16 -7.09
C LEU A 65 -10.14 13.77 -5.70
N ALA A 66 -8.99 13.58 -5.06
CA ALA A 66 -8.71 14.01 -3.70
C ALA A 66 -8.62 15.54 -3.55
N THR A 67 -8.21 16.26 -4.58
CA THR A 67 -8.21 17.73 -4.58
C THR A 67 -9.59 18.31 -4.90
N PHE A 68 -10.38 17.62 -5.71
CA PHE A 68 -11.74 18.03 -6.04
C PHE A 68 -12.74 17.69 -4.92
N TYR A 69 -12.62 16.51 -4.33
CA TYR A 69 -13.53 16.03 -3.29
C TYR A 69 -12.75 15.36 -2.13
N PRO A 70 -12.12 16.14 -1.27
CA PRO A 70 -11.26 15.65 -0.20
C PRO A 70 -12.08 15.27 1.03
N VAL A 71 -12.29 13.98 1.17
CA VAL A 71 -13.05 13.34 2.24
C VAL A 71 -12.30 12.11 2.75
N SER A 72 -12.40 11.82 4.05
CA SER A 72 -11.75 10.67 4.67
C SER A 72 -12.30 9.33 4.17
N GLY A 73 -13.54 9.31 3.65
CA GLY A 73 -14.15 8.14 3.02
C GLY A 73 -13.58 7.79 1.65
N SER A 74 -12.77 8.70 1.05
CA SER A 74 -11.96 8.48 -0.15
C SER A 74 -12.63 7.56 -1.20
N PHE A 75 -12.14 6.34 -1.39
CA PHE A 75 -12.58 5.39 -2.42
C PHE A 75 -14.05 5.01 -2.35
N SER A 76 -14.61 4.85 -1.12
CA SER A 76 -16.04 4.63 -0.90
C SER A 76 -16.84 5.84 -1.36
N SER A 77 -16.43 7.04 -0.96
CA SER A 77 -17.12 8.29 -1.27
C SER A 77 -17.02 8.65 -2.75
N TYR A 78 -15.86 8.40 -3.39
CA TYR A 78 -15.70 8.62 -4.84
C TYR A 78 -16.59 7.67 -5.63
N SER A 79 -16.59 6.38 -5.31
CA SER A 79 -17.43 5.39 -5.97
C SER A 79 -18.92 5.70 -5.80
N THR A 80 -19.33 6.11 -4.59
CA THR A 80 -20.73 6.52 -4.31
C THR A 80 -21.15 7.73 -5.13
N ARG A 81 -20.30 8.76 -5.19
CA ARG A 81 -20.63 10.04 -5.83
C ARG A 81 -20.58 9.96 -7.35
N PHE A 82 -19.63 9.25 -7.90
CA PHE A 82 -19.37 9.26 -9.34
C PHE A 82 -19.88 8.02 -10.06
N ILE A 83 -20.11 6.90 -9.37
CA ILE A 83 -20.50 5.65 -10.01
C ILE A 83 -21.86 5.17 -9.50
N ASP A 84 -21.90 4.64 -8.26
CA ASP A 84 -23.09 4.01 -7.70
C ASP A 84 -22.90 3.77 -6.19
N SER A 85 -23.99 3.89 -5.43
CA SER A 85 -23.96 3.72 -3.97
C SER A 85 -23.57 2.31 -3.54
N SER A 86 -23.94 1.26 -4.31
CA SER A 86 -23.55 -0.12 -4.00
C SER A 86 -22.07 -0.34 -4.21
N LEU A 87 -21.47 0.27 -5.26
CA LEU A 87 -20.02 0.21 -5.43
C LEU A 87 -19.31 0.95 -4.30
N GLY A 88 -19.84 2.11 -3.88
CA GLY A 88 -19.30 2.82 -2.72
C GLY A 88 -19.37 2.02 -1.43
N PHE A 89 -20.44 1.27 -1.20
CA PHE A 89 -20.55 0.32 -0.08
C PHE A 89 -19.46 -0.76 -0.18
N THR A 90 -19.36 -1.42 -1.32
CA THR A 90 -18.39 -2.50 -1.55
C THR A 90 -16.95 -1.99 -1.39
N MET A 91 -16.62 -0.85 -1.97
CA MET A 91 -15.27 -0.27 -1.87
C MET A 91 -14.89 0.14 -0.45
N GLY A 92 -15.83 0.62 0.33
CA GLY A 92 -15.57 0.98 1.72
C GLY A 92 -15.24 -0.23 2.58
N TRP A 93 -16.03 -1.28 2.50
CA TRP A 93 -15.78 -2.54 3.22
C TRP A 93 -14.52 -3.25 2.72
N LEU A 94 -14.31 -3.26 1.39
CA LEU A 94 -13.11 -3.81 0.78
C LEU A 94 -11.84 -3.11 1.29
N TYR A 95 -11.81 -1.78 1.29
CA TYR A 95 -10.63 -1.02 1.70
C TYR A 95 -10.35 -1.13 3.19
N TRP A 96 -11.41 -1.19 4.02
CA TRP A 96 -11.28 -1.49 5.44
C TRP A 96 -10.71 -2.90 5.68
N ALA A 97 -11.24 -3.92 5.00
CA ALA A 97 -10.73 -5.28 5.10
C ALA A 97 -9.29 -5.40 4.62
N LEU A 98 -8.98 -4.82 3.45
CA LEU A 98 -7.63 -4.77 2.89
C LEU A 98 -6.61 -4.25 3.91
N TRP A 99 -6.86 -3.08 4.49
CA TRP A 99 -5.93 -2.49 5.45
C TRP A 99 -5.91 -3.20 6.81
N SER A 100 -6.99 -3.87 7.20
CA SER A 100 -6.98 -4.74 8.37
C SER A 100 -6.07 -5.95 8.15
N LEU A 101 -6.09 -6.55 6.95
CA LEU A 101 -5.20 -7.66 6.57
C LEU A 101 -3.74 -7.20 6.44
N VAL A 102 -3.48 -6.05 5.79
CA VAL A 102 -2.14 -5.45 5.68
C VAL A 102 -1.55 -5.21 7.07
N THR A 103 -2.32 -4.58 7.97
CA THR A 103 -1.89 -4.34 9.35
C THR A 103 -1.53 -5.64 10.07
N SER A 104 -2.35 -6.69 9.88
CA SER A 104 -2.10 -8.01 10.49
C SER A 104 -0.79 -8.62 9.97
N VAL A 105 -0.59 -8.60 8.66
CA VAL A 105 0.63 -9.12 8.01
C VAL A 105 1.87 -8.34 8.49
N ASP A 106 1.83 -7.01 8.47
CA ASP A 106 2.97 -6.18 8.88
C ASP A 106 3.37 -6.44 10.33
N VAL A 107 2.39 -6.60 11.24
CA VAL A 107 2.65 -6.89 12.65
C VAL A 107 3.20 -8.31 12.85
N ILE A 108 2.69 -9.32 12.12
CA ILE A 108 3.20 -10.68 12.16
C ILE A 108 4.64 -10.73 11.63
N VAL A 109 4.90 -10.08 10.50
CA VAL A 109 6.25 -10.01 9.92
C VAL A 109 7.20 -9.26 10.85
N ALA A 110 6.76 -8.16 11.47
CA ALA A 110 7.55 -7.43 12.46
C ALA A 110 7.96 -8.31 13.66
N SER A 111 7.05 -9.17 14.15
CA SER A 111 7.38 -10.11 15.23
C SER A 111 8.42 -11.16 14.81
N ASN A 112 8.37 -11.63 13.55
CA ASN A 112 9.36 -12.54 13.01
C ASN A 112 10.74 -11.86 12.81
N VAL A 113 10.75 -10.60 12.34
CA VAL A 113 11.99 -9.80 12.22
C VAL A 113 12.65 -9.57 13.58
N LEU A 114 11.87 -9.44 14.65
CA LEU A 114 12.39 -9.30 16.00
C LEU A 114 13.21 -10.52 16.45
N TYR A 115 12.92 -11.71 15.92
CA TYR A 115 13.67 -12.95 16.18
C TYR A 115 15.10 -12.97 15.60
N PHE A 116 15.51 -11.96 14.85
CA PHE A 116 16.91 -11.75 14.48
C PHE A 116 17.79 -11.65 15.72
N TRP A 117 17.30 -11.08 16.80
CA TRP A 117 18.02 -10.98 18.08
C TRP A 117 17.56 -12.07 19.03
N ASP A 118 18.50 -12.92 19.48
CA ASP A 118 18.22 -14.03 20.41
C ASP A 118 17.57 -13.57 21.71
N THR A 119 17.90 -12.36 22.16
CA THR A 119 17.33 -11.72 23.37
C THR A 119 15.80 -11.67 23.36
N PHE A 120 15.16 -11.64 22.19
CA PHE A 120 13.70 -11.55 22.09
C PHE A 120 13.01 -12.90 21.87
N LYS A 121 13.75 -14.00 21.82
CA LYS A 121 13.20 -15.35 21.61
C LYS A 121 12.52 -15.95 22.84
N PHE A 122 12.50 -15.23 23.98
CA PHE A 122 11.85 -15.70 25.20
C PHE A 122 10.31 -15.73 25.14
N PHE A 123 9.68 -14.93 24.27
CA PHE A 123 8.26 -15.03 23.97
C PHE A 123 8.02 -15.55 22.56
N PRO A 124 6.95 -16.33 22.30
CA PRO A 124 6.60 -16.74 20.93
C PRO A 124 6.20 -15.53 20.06
N PRO A 125 6.35 -15.62 18.70
CA PRO A 125 6.06 -14.50 17.79
C PRO A 125 4.67 -13.87 17.96
N ILE A 126 3.66 -14.68 18.24
CA ILE A 126 2.29 -14.23 18.47
C ILE A 126 2.21 -13.22 19.61
N THR A 127 2.96 -13.42 20.69
CA THR A 127 2.97 -12.50 21.85
C THR A 127 3.49 -11.14 21.43
N TRP A 128 4.57 -11.10 20.66
CA TRP A 128 5.12 -9.86 20.11
C TRP A 128 4.14 -9.18 19.16
N SER A 129 3.45 -9.94 18.30
CA SER A 129 2.41 -9.41 17.43
C SER A 129 1.29 -8.73 18.22
N LEU A 130 0.82 -9.35 19.30
CA LEU A 130 -0.22 -8.78 20.17
C LEU A 130 0.27 -7.54 20.93
N ILE A 131 1.53 -7.52 21.38
CA ILE A 131 2.13 -6.33 21.99
C ILE A 131 2.21 -5.19 20.98
N PHE A 132 2.69 -5.44 19.77
CA PHE A 132 2.85 -4.42 18.74
C PHE A 132 1.51 -3.81 18.34
N ILE A 133 0.48 -4.63 18.03
CA ILE A 133 -0.82 -4.08 17.65
C ILE A 133 -1.47 -3.30 18.80
N THR A 134 -1.24 -3.70 20.06
CA THR A 134 -1.74 -2.97 21.22
C THR A 134 -1.05 -1.62 21.35
N ILE A 135 0.27 -1.55 21.18
CA ILE A 135 1.02 -0.28 21.18
C ILE A 135 0.51 0.64 20.05
N LEU A 136 0.32 0.11 18.84
CA LEU A 136 -0.18 0.87 17.72
C LEU A 136 -1.61 1.39 17.95
N LEU A 137 -2.48 0.61 18.56
CA LEU A 137 -3.81 1.05 18.98
C LEU A 137 -3.71 2.22 19.95
N LEU A 138 -2.89 2.11 20.99
CA LEU A 138 -2.69 3.16 21.98
C LEU A 138 -2.20 4.46 21.32
N LEU A 139 -1.22 4.40 20.42
CA LEU A 139 -0.73 5.57 19.69
C LEU A 139 -1.84 6.26 18.88
N ASN A 140 -2.78 5.49 18.31
CA ASN A 140 -3.88 6.03 17.50
C ASN A 140 -5.06 6.55 18.34
N ILE A 141 -5.13 6.25 19.64
CA ILE A 141 -6.19 6.74 20.55
C ILE A 141 -5.90 8.16 21.06
N PHE A 142 -4.63 8.61 21.11
CA PHE A 142 -4.29 9.89 21.70
C PHE A 142 -4.67 11.09 20.83
N SER A 143 -4.19 11.18 19.59
CA SER A 143 -4.56 12.28 18.67
C SER A 143 -4.11 12.03 17.23
N VAL A 144 -4.76 12.73 16.27
CA VAL A 144 -4.34 12.75 14.85
C VAL A 144 -2.96 13.37 14.69
N LYS A 145 -2.64 14.41 15.47
CA LYS A 145 -1.32 15.05 15.46
C LYS A 145 -0.24 14.09 15.92
N SER A 146 -0.51 13.30 16.97
CA SER A 146 0.41 12.26 17.46
C SER A 146 0.71 11.23 16.39
N PHE A 147 -0.31 10.75 15.65
CA PHE A 147 -0.12 9.88 14.49
C PHE A 147 0.78 10.54 13.45
N GLY A 148 0.49 11.79 13.05
CA GLY A 148 1.26 12.51 12.03
C GLY A 148 2.74 12.71 12.41
N GLU A 149 3.04 13.08 13.66
CA GLU A 149 4.41 13.23 14.16
C GLU A 149 5.14 11.89 14.24
N THR A 150 4.51 10.84 14.75
CA THR A 150 5.11 9.50 14.82
C THR A 150 5.44 9.00 13.41
N GLU A 151 4.50 9.12 12.47
CA GLU A 151 4.71 8.68 11.10
C GLU A 151 5.78 9.52 10.37
N PHE A 152 5.88 10.82 10.67
CA PHE A 152 6.93 11.68 10.13
C PHE A 152 8.33 11.15 10.52
N TRP A 153 8.59 10.90 11.80
CA TRP A 153 9.89 10.43 12.27
C TRP A 153 10.21 9.03 11.81
N LEU A 154 9.26 8.11 11.88
CA LEU A 154 9.46 6.73 11.40
C LEU A 154 9.71 6.70 9.88
N SER A 155 9.01 7.51 9.10
CA SER A 155 9.24 7.63 7.65
C SER A 155 10.59 8.26 7.33
N LEU A 156 11.02 9.26 8.10
CA LEU A 156 12.34 9.89 7.92
C LEU A 156 13.47 8.86 8.14
N ILE A 157 13.38 8.05 9.19
CA ILE A 157 14.36 6.98 9.46
C ILE A 157 14.43 5.99 8.29
N LYS A 158 13.27 5.55 7.75
CA LYS A 158 13.21 4.66 6.57
C LYS A 158 13.93 5.26 5.37
N VAL A 159 13.60 6.51 5.04
CA VAL A 159 14.17 7.22 3.89
C VAL A 159 15.68 7.34 4.01
N LEU A 160 16.18 7.80 5.17
CA LEU A 160 17.61 7.91 5.43
C LEU A 160 18.32 6.55 5.32
N THR A 161 17.72 5.51 5.87
CA THR A 161 18.28 4.15 5.81
C THR A 161 18.39 3.65 4.38
N ILE A 162 17.37 3.85 3.53
CA ILE A 162 17.44 3.42 2.12
C ILE A 162 18.51 4.24 1.37
N ILE A 163 18.62 5.53 1.62
CA ILE A 163 19.67 6.36 1.01
C ILE A 163 21.06 5.84 1.41
N VAL A 164 21.28 5.60 2.70
CA VAL A 164 22.53 5.03 3.21
C VAL A 164 22.79 3.66 2.59
N PHE A 165 21.78 2.79 2.53
CA PHE A 165 21.87 1.48 1.88
C PHE A 165 22.34 1.59 0.42
N VAL A 166 21.72 2.46 -0.36
CA VAL A 166 22.06 2.66 -1.77
C VAL A 166 23.50 3.17 -1.91
N ILE A 167 23.91 4.15 -1.09
CA ILE A 167 25.29 4.70 -1.11
C ILE A 167 26.30 3.59 -0.76
N PHE A 168 26.10 2.90 0.35
CA PHE A 168 27.01 1.82 0.74
C PHE A 168 27.04 0.68 -0.28
N GLY A 169 25.89 0.33 -0.85
CA GLY A 169 25.80 -0.65 -1.90
C GLY A 169 26.63 -0.30 -3.14
N PHE A 170 26.58 0.97 -3.58
CA PHE A 170 27.44 1.44 -4.66
C PHE A 170 28.92 1.37 -4.28
N LEU A 171 29.31 1.78 -3.06
CA LEU A 171 30.68 1.67 -2.60
C LEU A 171 31.19 0.21 -2.58
N MET A 172 30.32 -0.76 -2.27
CA MET A 172 30.62 -2.19 -2.33
C MET A 172 30.75 -2.69 -3.78
N ILE A 173 29.85 -2.29 -4.67
CA ILE A 173 29.91 -2.67 -6.09
C ILE A 173 31.25 -2.27 -6.70
N PHE A 174 31.75 -1.09 -6.39
CA PHE A 174 33.04 -0.58 -6.88
C PHE A 174 34.25 -1.00 -6.04
N GLY A 175 34.08 -1.79 -4.97
CA GLY A 175 35.18 -2.29 -4.13
C GLY A 175 35.82 -1.25 -3.21
N ILE A 176 35.16 -0.11 -3.01
CA ILE A 176 35.61 0.95 -2.09
C ILE A 176 35.34 0.53 -0.64
N LEU A 177 34.28 -0.23 -0.41
CA LEU A 177 33.88 -0.75 0.89
C LEU A 177 33.85 -2.29 0.85
N GLY A 178 34.34 -2.97 1.91
CA GLY A 178 34.28 -4.43 2.06
C GLY A 178 35.43 -5.20 1.40
N GLY A 179 36.45 -4.50 0.85
CA GLY A 179 37.67 -5.13 0.35
C GLY A 179 37.55 -6.02 -0.90
N HIS A 180 36.32 -6.11 -1.46
CA HIS A 180 36.04 -6.86 -2.69
C HIS A 180 35.07 -6.07 -3.57
N ALA A 181 35.42 -5.96 -4.86
CA ALA A 181 34.51 -5.33 -5.84
C ALA A 181 33.51 -6.37 -6.33
N TYR A 182 32.23 -6.21 -5.95
CA TYR A 182 31.17 -7.10 -6.42
C TYR A 182 30.86 -6.92 -7.90
N GLY A 183 31.04 -5.71 -8.45
CA GLY A 183 30.76 -5.41 -9.85
C GLY A 183 29.32 -5.69 -10.26
N PHE A 184 29.14 -6.03 -11.54
CA PHE A 184 27.83 -6.38 -12.11
C PHE A 184 27.78 -7.83 -12.64
N GLU A 185 28.69 -8.70 -12.21
CA GLU A 185 28.77 -10.10 -12.65
C GLU A 185 27.47 -10.86 -12.42
N ASN A 186 26.75 -10.58 -11.32
CA ASN A 186 25.48 -11.24 -11.00
C ASN A 186 24.35 -10.93 -11.99
N TYR A 187 24.53 -9.91 -12.85
CA TYR A 187 23.62 -9.61 -13.95
C TYR A 187 23.86 -10.45 -15.20
N THR A 188 24.95 -11.21 -15.25
CA THR A 188 25.35 -12.01 -16.40
C THR A 188 25.51 -13.50 -16.09
N LYS A 189 25.37 -13.90 -14.82
CA LYS A 189 25.51 -15.30 -14.41
C LYS A 189 24.24 -16.11 -14.65
N GLY A 190 24.37 -17.30 -15.21
CA GLY A 190 23.26 -18.22 -15.41
C GLY A 190 22.19 -17.66 -16.35
N GLN A 191 20.95 -17.59 -15.88
CA GLN A 191 19.82 -16.99 -16.62
C GLN A 191 19.65 -15.48 -16.38
N ALA A 192 20.51 -14.86 -15.56
CA ALA A 192 20.44 -13.41 -15.35
C ALA A 192 20.74 -12.66 -16.69
N PRO A 193 20.20 -11.46 -16.89
CA PRO A 193 19.42 -10.68 -15.94
C PRO A 193 17.91 -11.02 -15.88
N PHE A 194 17.40 -11.89 -16.79
CA PHE A 194 15.97 -12.20 -16.96
C PHE A 194 15.68 -13.67 -16.73
N VAL A 195 15.61 -14.08 -15.47
CA VAL A 195 15.36 -15.47 -15.07
C VAL A 195 13.93 -15.86 -15.44
N GLY A 196 13.74 -17.06 -16.01
CA GLY A 196 12.43 -17.54 -16.48
C GLY A 196 11.81 -16.73 -17.62
N GLY A 197 12.55 -15.77 -18.20
CA GLY A 197 12.08 -14.95 -19.33
C GLY A 197 10.77 -14.20 -19.02
N ILE A 198 9.83 -14.24 -19.96
CA ILE A 198 8.52 -13.58 -19.81
C ILE A 198 7.72 -14.19 -18.66
N SER A 199 7.75 -15.50 -18.46
CA SER A 199 7.01 -16.17 -17.38
C SER A 199 7.52 -15.73 -15.98
N GLY A 200 8.83 -15.67 -15.79
CA GLY A 200 9.41 -15.17 -14.53
C GLY A 200 9.04 -13.70 -14.27
N PHE A 201 9.08 -12.87 -15.29
CA PHE A 201 8.66 -11.48 -15.20
C PHE A 201 7.17 -11.32 -14.83
N LEU A 202 6.28 -12.09 -15.50
CA LEU A 202 4.85 -12.07 -15.21
C LEU A 202 4.53 -12.54 -13.78
N GLY A 203 5.20 -13.60 -13.33
CA GLY A 203 5.02 -14.17 -11.99
C GLY A 203 5.31 -13.18 -10.86
N VAL A 204 6.26 -12.25 -11.06
CA VAL A 204 6.64 -11.29 -10.02
C VAL A 204 5.88 -9.96 -10.07
N LEU A 205 5.16 -9.66 -11.15
CA LEU A 205 4.47 -8.37 -11.29
C LEU A 205 3.39 -8.12 -10.23
N LEU A 206 2.63 -9.16 -9.84
CA LEU A 206 1.64 -9.04 -8.76
C LEU A 206 2.30 -8.69 -7.43
N VAL A 207 3.41 -9.35 -7.11
CA VAL A 207 4.17 -9.09 -5.88
C VAL A 207 4.79 -7.69 -5.91
N ALA A 208 5.31 -7.26 -7.07
CA ALA A 208 5.81 -5.90 -7.27
C ALA A 208 4.68 -4.86 -7.11
N GLY A 209 3.48 -5.14 -7.64
CA GLY A 209 2.29 -4.31 -7.46
C GLY A 209 1.90 -4.18 -5.98
N PHE A 210 1.85 -5.30 -5.26
CA PHE A 210 1.63 -5.29 -3.81
C PHE A 210 2.70 -4.47 -3.06
N SER A 211 3.97 -4.61 -3.43
CA SER A 211 5.09 -3.94 -2.76
C SER A 211 4.98 -2.41 -2.74
N VAL A 212 4.28 -1.81 -3.69
CA VAL A 212 4.03 -0.37 -3.77
C VAL A 212 2.65 0.03 -3.26
N GLY A 213 1.85 -0.93 -2.84
CA GLY A 213 0.55 -0.71 -2.19
C GLY A 213 0.67 0.16 -0.95
N GLY A 214 -0.41 0.83 -0.58
CA GLY A 214 -0.43 1.79 0.52
C GLY A 214 -0.09 3.22 0.12
N THR A 215 0.41 3.43 -1.08
CA THR A 215 0.66 4.78 -1.63
C THR A 215 -0.61 5.61 -1.69
N GLU A 216 -1.74 4.97 -1.98
CA GLU A 216 -3.06 5.58 -2.08
C GLU A 216 -3.64 6.05 -0.73
N VAL A 217 -3.04 5.68 0.42
CA VAL A 217 -3.42 6.18 1.76
C VAL A 217 -3.40 7.71 1.82
N VAL A 218 -2.55 8.35 1.04
CA VAL A 218 -2.53 9.81 0.88
C VAL A 218 -3.91 10.37 0.53
N ALA A 219 -4.73 9.65 -0.25
CA ALA A 219 -6.08 10.08 -0.56
C ALA A 219 -7.00 10.08 0.67
N VAL A 220 -6.79 9.17 1.63
CA VAL A 220 -7.54 9.13 2.89
C VAL A 220 -7.16 10.32 3.77
N THR A 221 -5.85 10.68 3.80
CA THR A 221 -5.38 11.84 4.58
C THR A 221 -5.86 13.19 4.04
N ALA A 222 -6.33 13.24 2.78
CA ALA A 222 -6.89 14.46 2.20
C ALA A 222 -8.04 15.05 3.00
N GLY A 223 -8.87 14.19 3.64
CA GLY A 223 -9.98 14.62 4.50
C GLY A 223 -9.56 15.29 5.81
N GLU A 224 -8.32 15.07 6.27
CA GLU A 224 -7.74 15.64 7.49
C GLU A 224 -6.59 16.62 7.19
N SER A 225 -6.34 16.95 5.91
CA SER A 225 -5.34 17.93 5.46
C SER A 225 -5.80 19.37 5.69
N ASP A 226 -4.87 20.22 6.12
CA ASP A 226 -5.11 21.66 6.25
C ASP A 226 -5.34 22.33 4.88
N ASP A 227 -4.60 21.92 3.84
CA ASP A 227 -4.73 22.44 2.46
C ASP A 227 -4.47 21.31 1.44
N PRO A 228 -5.51 20.52 1.10
CA PRO A 228 -5.38 19.43 0.15
C PRO A 228 -5.01 19.87 -1.26
N LYS A 229 -5.41 21.10 -1.67
CA LYS A 229 -5.09 21.62 -3.01
C LYS A 229 -3.59 21.79 -3.22
N LYS A 230 -2.84 22.09 -2.14
CA LYS A 230 -1.37 22.21 -2.18
C LYS A 230 -0.66 20.92 -1.81
N SER A 231 -1.14 20.21 -0.78
CA SER A 231 -0.45 19.03 -0.24
C SER A 231 -0.55 17.81 -1.17
N MET A 232 -1.71 17.56 -1.80
CA MET A 232 -1.89 16.39 -2.66
C MET A 232 -1.00 16.39 -3.91
N PRO A 233 -0.89 17.46 -4.72
CA PRO A 233 0.01 17.48 -5.88
C PRO A 233 1.48 17.25 -5.51
N LYS A 234 1.91 17.79 -4.35
CA LYS A 234 3.28 17.57 -3.84
C LYS A 234 3.49 16.11 -3.46
N ALA A 235 2.55 15.52 -2.74
CA ALA A 235 2.60 14.11 -2.34
C ALA A 235 2.68 13.17 -3.55
N ILE A 236 1.92 13.43 -4.62
CA ILE A 236 1.93 12.62 -5.85
C ILE A 236 3.30 12.62 -6.53
N LYS A 237 3.95 13.81 -6.65
CA LYS A 237 5.32 13.89 -7.19
C LYS A 237 6.33 13.11 -6.36
N GLN A 238 6.18 13.13 -5.04
CA GLN A 238 7.06 12.40 -4.12
C GLN A 238 6.92 10.88 -4.27
N VAL A 239 5.72 10.38 -4.56
CA VAL A 239 5.49 8.96 -4.82
C VAL A 239 6.32 8.47 -6.01
N PHE A 240 6.35 9.19 -7.12
CA PHE A 240 7.14 8.82 -8.30
C PHE A 240 8.64 8.70 -7.98
N TRP A 241 9.22 9.74 -7.36
CA TRP A 241 10.62 9.73 -6.96
C TRP A 241 10.95 8.62 -5.96
N ARG A 242 10.02 8.34 -5.04
CA ARG A 242 10.16 7.23 -4.10
C ARG A 242 10.36 5.90 -4.81
N ILE A 243 9.52 5.58 -5.80
CA ILE A 243 9.62 4.31 -6.51
C ILE A 243 10.93 4.24 -7.27
N LEU A 244 11.28 5.28 -8.02
CA LEU A 244 12.49 5.30 -8.79
C LEU A 244 13.75 5.17 -7.92
N LEU A 245 13.85 5.97 -6.86
CA LEU A 245 15.05 6.03 -6.02
C LEU A 245 15.12 4.89 -5.02
N PHE A 246 14.01 4.53 -4.38
CA PHE A 246 14.06 3.58 -3.26
C PHE A 246 13.85 2.13 -3.70
N TYR A 247 12.97 1.89 -4.67
CA TYR A 247 12.75 0.52 -5.13
C TYR A 247 13.74 0.13 -6.23
N VAL A 248 13.81 0.88 -7.31
CA VAL A 248 14.65 0.50 -8.46
C VAL A 248 16.14 0.48 -8.10
N LEU A 249 16.65 1.53 -7.41
CA LEU A 249 18.06 1.56 -7.01
C LEU A 249 18.41 0.49 -5.97
N SER A 250 17.54 0.27 -4.99
CA SER A 250 17.78 -0.79 -3.98
C SER A 250 17.83 -2.17 -4.63
N ILE A 251 16.92 -2.47 -5.55
CA ILE A 251 16.91 -3.73 -6.28
C ILE A 251 18.15 -3.88 -7.16
N ALA A 252 18.57 -2.79 -7.80
CA ALA A 252 19.80 -2.79 -8.58
C ALA A 252 21.03 -3.12 -7.71
N VAL A 253 21.11 -2.53 -6.53
CA VAL A 253 22.19 -2.82 -5.56
C VAL A 253 22.12 -4.27 -5.06
N ILE A 254 20.94 -4.73 -4.63
CA ILE A 254 20.77 -6.11 -4.13
C ILE A 254 21.16 -7.11 -5.22
N GLY A 255 20.66 -6.92 -6.45
CA GLY A 255 20.95 -7.79 -7.58
C GLY A 255 22.40 -7.82 -8.01
N ALA A 256 23.15 -6.72 -7.81
CA ALA A 256 24.60 -6.69 -8.06
C ALA A 256 25.38 -7.47 -7.01
N ILE A 257 24.99 -7.40 -5.73
CA ILE A 257 25.73 -7.98 -4.60
C ILE A 257 25.32 -9.42 -4.32
N ILE A 258 24.03 -9.76 -4.48
CA ILE A 258 23.48 -11.08 -4.15
C ILE A 258 23.07 -11.78 -5.45
N PRO A 259 23.67 -12.96 -5.79
CA PRO A 259 23.22 -13.77 -6.92
C PRO A 259 21.74 -14.18 -6.76
N TYR A 260 20.97 -14.20 -7.84
CA TYR A 260 19.56 -14.61 -7.80
C TYR A 260 19.36 -16.06 -7.32
N THR A 261 20.39 -16.90 -7.45
CA THR A 261 20.41 -18.31 -6.99
C THR A 261 20.74 -18.46 -5.51
N ASP A 262 21.00 -17.38 -4.79
CA ASP A 262 21.39 -17.44 -3.39
C ASP A 262 20.28 -18.02 -2.51
N PRO A 263 20.55 -19.08 -1.73
CA PRO A 263 19.55 -19.70 -0.86
C PRO A 263 18.94 -18.73 0.16
N SER A 264 19.66 -17.66 0.53
CA SER A 264 19.15 -16.66 1.47
C SER A 264 18.01 -15.81 0.88
N LEU A 265 18.04 -15.54 -0.45
CA LEU A 265 16.92 -14.89 -1.14
C LEU A 265 15.68 -15.82 -1.21
N LEU A 266 15.89 -17.12 -1.41
CA LEU A 266 14.82 -18.13 -1.45
C LEU A 266 14.24 -18.38 -0.05
N ARG A 267 15.07 -18.39 0.99
CA ARG A 267 14.62 -18.53 2.39
C ARG A 267 13.88 -17.30 2.90
N ALA A 268 14.17 -16.12 2.39
CA ALA A 268 13.37 -14.91 2.68
C ALA A 268 11.90 -15.06 2.27
N SER A 269 11.57 -16.01 1.38
CA SER A 269 10.20 -16.38 1.02
C SER A 269 9.56 -17.41 1.96
N SER A 270 10.35 -18.25 2.66
CA SER A 270 9.84 -19.33 3.52
C SER A 270 10.02 -19.09 5.02
N SER A 271 11.04 -18.30 5.41
CA SER A 271 11.22 -17.84 6.79
C SER A 271 11.62 -16.37 6.75
N ILE A 272 10.67 -15.50 7.06
CA ILE A 272 10.75 -14.02 6.99
C ILE A 272 11.76 -13.44 8.02
N SER A 273 12.81 -14.17 8.34
CA SER A 273 13.75 -13.79 9.39
C SER A 273 14.87 -12.85 8.93
N GLN A 274 15.15 -12.76 7.63
CA GLN A 274 16.20 -11.88 7.11
C GLN A 274 15.78 -11.19 5.81
N SER A 275 15.87 -9.86 5.82
CA SER A 275 15.67 -9.04 4.63
C SER A 275 16.87 -9.11 3.69
N PRO A 276 16.69 -9.03 2.35
CA PRO A 276 17.82 -8.85 1.42
C PRO A 276 18.71 -7.65 1.77
N PHE A 277 18.15 -6.61 2.35
CA PHE A 277 18.90 -5.45 2.84
C PHE A 277 19.86 -5.82 3.97
N THR A 278 19.42 -6.63 4.92
CA THR A 278 20.25 -7.13 6.02
C THR A 278 21.36 -8.03 5.50
N ILE A 279 21.05 -8.93 4.54
CA ILE A 279 22.02 -9.85 3.93
C ILE A 279 23.17 -9.09 3.24
N VAL A 280 22.87 -7.98 2.55
CA VAL A 280 23.92 -7.15 1.92
C VAL A 280 24.93 -6.65 2.95
N PHE A 281 24.49 -6.15 4.09
CA PHE A 281 25.40 -5.66 5.14
C PHE A 281 26.13 -6.79 5.90
N ASP A 282 25.49 -7.93 6.09
CA ASP A 282 26.10 -9.11 6.71
C ASP A 282 27.28 -9.62 5.89
N ARG A 283 27.18 -9.62 4.55
CA ARG A 283 28.25 -10.01 3.63
C ARG A 283 29.51 -9.14 3.70
N VAL A 284 29.38 -7.90 4.16
CA VAL A 284 30.52 -6.99 4.34
C VAL A 284 31.24 -7.26 5.67
N GLY A 285 30.71 -8.15 6.51
CA GLY A 285 31.24 -8.44 7.84
C GLY A 285 31.02 -7.35 8.88
N ILE A 286 30.07 -6.42 8.62
CA ILE A 286 29.70 -5.36 9.55
C ILE A 286 28.44 -5.80 10.32
N ALA A 287 28.59 -6.73 11.27
CA ALA A 287 27.48 -7.30 12.05
C ALA A 287 26.62 -6.21 12.75
N PHE A 288 27.24 -5.12 13.22
CA PHE A 288 26.51 -3.99 13.79
C PHE A 288 25.59 -3.33 12.77
N ALA A 289 26.03 -3.14 11.52
CA ALA A 289 25.23 -2.54 10.46
C ALA A 289 24.00 -3.42 10.10
N ALA A 290 24.18 -4.75 10.05
CA ALA A 290 23.07 -5.69 9.84
C ALA A 290 22.02 -5.56 10.95
N SER A 291 22.44 -5.44 12.21
CA SER A 291 21.55 -5.25 13.35
C SER A 291 20.78 -3.91 13.27
N VAL A 292 21.46 -2.81 12.91
CA VAL A 292 20.82 -1.49 12.73
C VAL A 292 19.79 -1.52 11.60
N ILE A 293 20.15 -2.10 10.44
CA ILE A 293 19.21 -2.23 9.30
C ILE A 293 18.00 -3.05 9.71
N ASN A 294 18.19 -4.15 10.40
CA ASN A 294 17.08 -4.99 10.86
C ASN A 294 16.15 -4.26 11.84
N ALA A 295 16.71 -3.42 12.73
CA ALA A 295 15.92 -2.55 13.61
C ALA A 295 15.12 -1.51 12.82
N VAL A 296 15.70 -0.94 11.75
CA VAL A 296 14.96 -0.02 10.88
C VAL A 296 13.87 -0.75 10.09
N ILE A 297 14.10 -1.98 9.64
CA ILE A 297 13.07 -2.80 9.00
C ILE A 297 11.92 -3.03 9.97
N LEU A 298 12.21 -3.43 11.20
CA LEU A 298 11.20 -3.61 12.25
C LEU A 298 10.36 -2.33 12.46
N THR A 299 11.00 -1.19 12.64
CA THR A 299 10.29 0.08 12.81
C THR A 299 9.51 0.48 11.55
N SER A 300 9.99 0.09 10.36
CA SER A 300 9.33 0.34 9.09
C SER A 300 8.04 -0.45 8.95
N LEU A 301 8.03 -1.71 9.34
CA LEU A 301 6.85 -2.57 9.37
C LEU A 301 5.80 -2.03 10.36
N LEU A 302 6.24 -1.64 11.55
CA LEU A 302 5.36 -1.06 12.57
C LEU A 302 4.77 0.29 12.13
N SER A 303 5.51 1.11 11.38
CA SER A 303 5.00 2.34 10.81
C SER A 303 3.97 2.09 9.71
N ALA A 304 4.17 1.09 8.82
CA ALA A 304 3.18 0.70 7.84
C ALA A 304 1.90 0.18 8.52
N ALA A 305 2.03 -0.66 9.55
CA ALA A 305 0.92 -1.12 10.37
C ALA A 305 0.19 0.05 11.08
N ASN A 306 0.94 1.06 11.56
CA ASN A 306 0.36 2.27 12.17
C ASN A 306 -0.51 3.05 11.18
N SER A 307 -0.04 3.22 9.95
CA SER A 307 -0.84 3.81 8.86
C SER A 307 -2.09 2.99 8.53
N GLY A 308 -2.01 1.66 8.66
CA GLY A 308 -3.14 0.74 8.53
C GLY A 308 -4.20 0.93 9.63
N VAL A 309 -3.79 1.01 10.90
CA VAL A 309 -4.69 1.29 12.04
C VAL A 309 -5.38 2.64 11.85
N TYR A 310 -4.62 3.67 11.46
CA TYR A 310 -5.17 4.99 11.13
C TYR A 310 -6.25 4.90 10.03
N THR A 311 -5.91 4.28 8.90
CA THR A 311 -6.75 4.18 7.70
C THR A 311 -8.05 3.43 7.96
N THR A 312 -7.97 2.28 8.64
CA THR A 312 -9.14 1.43 8.95
C THR A 312 -10.12 2.12 9.89
N GLY A 313 -9.61 2.83 10.90
CA GLY A 313 -10.45 3.60 11.81
C GLY A 313 -11.28 4.67 11.09
N ARG A 314 -10.67 5.39 10.12
CA ARG A 314 -11.34 6.45 9.31
C ARG A 314 -12.33 5.86 8.32
N MET A 315 -11.95 4.76 7.67
CA MET A 315 -12.84 4.11 6.70
C MET A 315 -14.10 3.57 7.39
N LEU A 316 -13.95 2.89 8.53
CA LEU A 316 -15.09 2.33 9.25
C LEU A 316 -16.00 3.41 9.85
N TYR A 317 -15.40 4.51 10.32
CA TYR A 317 -16.14 5.71 10.74
C TYR A 317 -16.93 6.31 9.57
N SER A 318 -16.31 6.48 8.41
CA SER A 318 -16.96 7.03 7.21
C SER A 318 -18.13 6.16 6.75
N LEU A 319 -17.94 4.84 6.67
CA LEU A 319 -18.99 3.89 6.35
C LEU A 319 -20.18 4.00 7.31
N SER A 320 -19.93 4.12 8.60
CA SER A 320 -20.96 4.25 9.62
C SER A 320 -21.69 5.61 9.52
N SER A 321 -20.95 6.69 9.24
CA SER A 321 -21.52 8.02 9.04
C SER A 321 -22.43 8.06 7.81
N ASP A 322 -22.07 7.33 6.76
CA ASP A 322 -22.85 7.16 5.52
C ASP A 322 -23.99 6.13 5.66
N LYS A 323 -24.27 5.61 6.87
CA LYS A 323 -25.26 4.55 7.14
C LYS A 323 -25.00 3.23 6.38
N LYS A 324 -23.74 2.96 6.01
CA LYS A 324 -23.26 1.74 5.34
C LYS A 324 -22.65 0.73 6.31
N ALA A 325 -22.50 1.11 7.58
CA ALA A 325 -22.05 0.27 8.69
C ALA A 325 -22.89 0.60 9.94
N PRO A 326 -22.84 -0.24 11.01
CA PRO A 326 -23.57 0.02 12.24
C PRO A 326 -23.29 1.39 12.83
N GLN A 327 -24.35 2.14 13.15
CA GLN A 327 -24.26 3.57 13.55
C GLN A 327 -23.43 3.81 14.82
N PHE A 328 -23.26 2.81 15.70
CA PHE A 328 -22.46 2.98 16.91
C PHE A 328 -20.97 3.24 16.60
N LEU A 329 -20.48 2.88 15.41
CA LEU A 329 -19.11 3.09 14.95
C LEU A 329 -18.82 4.55 14.53
N SER A 330 -19.86 5.33 14.22
CA SER A 330 -19.71 6.76 13.87
C SER A 330 -19.61 7.69 15.08
N LYS A 331 -19.68 7.15 16.30
CA LYS A 331 -19.54 7.96 17.50
C LYS A 331 -18.08 8.32 17.75
N LEU A 332 -17.76 9.62 17.71
CA LEU A 332 -16.46 10.14 18.06
C LEU A 332 -16.30 10.25 19.59
N ASN A 333 -15.09 10.09 20.07
CA ASN A 333 -14.74 10.41 21.45
C ASN A 333 -14.95 11.92 21.70
N LYS A 334 -15.54 12.28 22.81
CA LYS A 334 -15.90 13.69 23.11
C LYS A 334 -14.67 14.60 23.22
N THR A 335 -13.57 14.10 23.76
CA THR A 335 -12.34 14.86 24.01
C THR A 335 -11.40 14.88 22.83
N THR A 336 -11.08 13.69 22.29
CA THR A 336 -10.06 13.55 21.21
C THR A 336 -10.65 13.70 19.82
N LYS A 337 -11.99 13.65 19.68
CA LYS A 337 -12.70 13.63 18.38
C LYS A 337 -12.25 12.49 17.45
N LEU A 338 -11.77 11.38 18.03
CA LEU A 338 -11.32 10.18 17.33
C LEU A 338 -12.39 9.09 17.34
N PRO A 339 -12.47 8.25 16.28
CA PRO A 339 -13.45 7.16 16.15
C PRO A 339 -13.03 5.92 16.95
N LEU A 340 -12.99 6.03 18.28
CA LEU A 340 -12.47 4.99 19.18
C LEU A 340 -13.16 3.62 18.95
N ARG A 341 -14.49 3.60 18.73
CA ARG A 341 -15.22 2.35 18.53
C ARG A 341 -14.83 1.65 17.22
N ALA A 342 -14.59 2.43 16.16
CA ALA A 342 -14.10 1.91 14.89
C ALA A 342 -12.67 1.34 15.03
N LEU A 343 -11.79 2.03 15.76
CA LEU A 343 -10.44 1.55 16.05
C LEU A 343 -10.45 0.24 16.86
N LEU A 344 -11.28 0.13 17.91
CA LEU A 344 -11.40 -1.09 18.71
C LEU A 344 -11.98 -2.26 17.89
N THR A 345 -12.94 -2.00 17.00
CA THR A 345 -13.50 -3.04 16.12
C THR A 345 -12.43 -3.55 15.15
N THR A 346 -11.64 -2.67 14.55
CA THR A 346 -10.51 -3.07 13.71
C THR A 346 -9.46 -3.85 14.49
N TYR A 347 -9.11 -3.38 15.70
CA TYR A 347 -8.17 -4.10 16.58
C TYR A 347 -8.62 -5.54 16.83
N ALA A 348 -9.89 -5.74 17.17
CA ALA A 348 -10.43 -7.08 17.40
C ALA A 348 -10.30 -7.99 16.16
N VAL A 349 -10.56 -7.45 14.96
CA VAL A 349 -10.40 -8.20 13.70
C VAL A 349 -8.93 -8.53 13.44
N VAL A 350 -8.02 -7.58 13.63
CA VAL A 350 -6.57 -7.81 13.46
C VAL A 350 -6.08 -8.89 14.44
N VAL A 351 -6.52 -8.87 15.70
CA VAL A 351 -6.18 -9.90 16.68
C VAL A 351 -6.67 -11.29 16.23
N ILE A 352 -7.89 -11.39 15.69
CA ILE A 352 -8.42 -12.66 15.15
C ILE A 352 -7.54 -13.17 14.01
N VAL A 353 -7.12 -12.30 13.09
CA VAL A 353 -6.23 -12.67 11.97
C VAL A 353 -4.85 -13.10 12.47
N ILE A 354 -4.28 -12.43 13.47
CA ILE A 354 -3.01 -12.82 14.10
C ILE A 354 -3.11 -14.21 14.72
N ILE A 355 -4.20 -14.50 15.45
CA ILE A 355 -4.45 -15.80 16.05
C ILE A 355 -4.59 -16.88 14.96
N TYR A 356 -5.38 -16.63 13.91
CA TYR A 356 -5.50 -17.54 12.77
C TYR A 356 -4.14 -17.86 12.12
N ALA A 357 -3.32 -16.83 11.90
CA ALA A 357 -2.01 -16.98 11.28
C ALA A 357 -1.04 -17.80 12.14
N ASN A 358 -1.18 -17.77 13.46
CA ASN A 358 -0.35 -18.56 14.36
C ASN A 358 -0.55 -20.08 14.20
N PHE A 359 -1.75 -20.50 13.76
CA PHE A 359 -2.08 -21.91 13.54
C PHE A 359 -1.90 -22.38 12.09
N ASN A 360 -1.52 -21.48 11.19
CA ASN A 360 -1.38 -21.77 9.76
C ASN A 360 -0.08 -21.19 9.21
N SER A 361 0.89 -22.04 8.95
CA SER A 361 2.22 -21.64 8.46
C SER A 361 2.21 -20.87 7.12
N ASN A 362 1.20 -21.10 6.27
CA ASN A 362 1.07 -20.44 4.98
C ASN A 362 0.16 -19.18 5.03
N ALA A 363 -0.35 -18.83 6.22
CA ALA A 363 -1.34 -17.76 6.34
C ALA A 363 -0.83 -16.43 5.77
N VAL A 364 0.41 -16.04 6.05
CA VAL A 364 0.98 -14.78 5.57
C VAL A 364 0.97 -14.71 4.04
N PHE A 365 1.40 -15.78 3.36
CA PHE A 365 1.41 -15.83 1.89
C PHE A 365 0.00 -15.77 1.31
N ASN A 366 -0.94 -16.55 1.86
CA ASN A 366 -2.34 -16.53 1.43
C ASN A 366 -2.97 -15.13 1.63
N LEU A 367 -2.63 -14.45 2.73
CA LEU A 367 -3.10 -13.09 2.99
C LEU A 367 -2.52 -12.09 1.98
N LEU A 368 -1.24 -12.21 1.62
CA LEU A 368 -0.60 -11.36 0.62
C LEU A 368 -1.25 -11.50 -0.78
N GLU A 369 -1.59 -12.72 -1.19
CA GLU A 369 -2.32 -12.96 -2.44
C GLU A 369 -3.71 -12.32 -2.44
N ILE A 370 -4.46 -12.48 -1.34
CA ILE A 370 -5.78 -11.85 -1.17
C ILE A 370 -5.65 -10.32 -1.22
N ILE A 371 -4.70 -9.73 -0.49
CA ILE A 371 -4.42 -8.29 -0.48
C ILE A 371 -4.10 -7.78 -1.89
N GLY A 372 -3.25 -8.51 -2.63
CA GLY A 372 -2.90 -8.18 -4.00
C GLY A 372 -4.10 -8.11 -4.93
N SER A 373 -5.05 -9.05 -4.81
CA SER A 373 -6.29 -9.04 -5.59
C SER A 373 -7.22 -7.89 -5.21
N MET A 374 -7.31 -7.59 -3.89
CA MET A 374 -8.17 -6.52 -3.39
C MET A 374 -7.71 -5.13 -3.84
N ILE A 375 -6.40 -4.87 -3.87
CA ILE A 375 -5.85 -3.57 -4.23
C ILE A 375 -6.11 -3.22 -5.69
N ILE A 376 -6.10 -4.20 -6.59
CA ILE A 376 -6.44 -4.02 -8.01
C ILE A 376 -7.84 -3.44 -8.17
N VAL A 377 -8.81 -3.92 -7.39
CA VAL A 377 -10.20 -3.44 -7.44
C VAL A 377 -10.31 -2.00 -6.92
N VAL A 378 -9.61 -1.66 -5.83
CA VAL A 378 -9.55 -0.29 -5.29
C VAL A 378 -8.98 0.67 -6.33
N TRP A 379 -7.88 0.31 -6.97
CA TRP A 379 -7.24 1.12 -7.99
C TRP A 379 -8.12 1.27 -9.24
N GLY A 380 -8.75 0.19 -9.69
CA GLY A 380 -9.67 0.21 -10.83
C GLY A 380 -10.91 1.10 -10.58
N SER A 381 -11.50 1.02 -9.39
CA SER A 381 -12.64 1.87 -9.02
C SER A 381 -12.27 3.36 -8.95
N SER A 382 -11.03 3.67 -8.53
CA SER A 382 -10.51 5.03 -8.50
C SER A 382 -10.37 5.63 -9.89
N ILE A 383 -9.78 4.87 -10.81
CA ILE A 383 -9.66 5.28 -12.22
C ILE A 383 -11.05 5.48 -12.85
N TRP A 384 -11.97 4.55 -12.62
CA TRP A 384 -13.33 4.68 -13.13
C TRP A 384 -14.04 5.92 -12.56
N SER A 385 -13.88 6.20 -11.27
CA SER A 385 -14.42 7.42 -10.64
C SER A 385 -13.86 8.69 -11.27
N GLN A 386 -12.56 8.74 -11.55
CA GLN A 386 -11.90 9.88 -12.18
C GLN A 386 -12.38 10.10 -13.63
N ILE A 387 -12.51 9.03 -14.41
CA ILE A 387 -13.04 9.11 -15.78
C ILE A 387 -14.46 9.67 -15.75
N ARG A 388 -15.31 9.16 -14.85
CA ARG A 388 -16.70 9.63 -14.71
C ARG A 388 -16.80 11.07 -14.23
N LEU A 389 -15.92 11.53 -13.33
CA LEU A 389 -15.83 12.93 -12.92
C LEU A 389 -15.60 13.83 -14.14
N ARG A 390 -14.59 13.53 -14.97
CA ARG A 390 -14.29 14.33 -16.17
C ARG A 390 -15.40 14.28 -17.23
N GLN A 391 -16.02 13.11 -17.40
CA GLN A 391 -17.19 12.97 -18.29
C GLN A 391 -18.38 13.80 -17.80
N ALA A 392 -18.64 13.83 -16.49
CA ALA A 392 -19.72 14.62 -15.90
C ALA A 392 -19.50 16.12 -16.08
N ILE A 393 -18.27 16.60 -15.84
CA ILE A 393 -17.91 18.01 -16.05
C ILE A 393 -18.18 18.43 -17.49
N LYS A 394 -17.74 17.61 -18.48
CA LYS A 394 -17.99 17.88 -19.89
C LYS A 394 -19.48 17.82 -20.25
N LYS A 395 -20.21 16.82 -19.74
CA LYS A 395 -21.62 16.62 -20.02
C LYS A 395 -22.50 17.75 -19.46
N GLN A 396 -22.04 18.38 -18.36
CA GLN A 396 -22.70 19.55 -17.74
C GLN A 396 -22.23 20.89 -18.35
N GLY A 397 -21.56 20.85 -19.51
CA GLY A 397 -21.14 22.04 -20.26
C GLY A 397 -19.94 22.79 -19.70
N GLN A 398 -19.16 22.16 -18.80
CA GLN A 398 -17.99 22.79 -18.19
C GLN A 398 -16.69 22.20 -18.74
N ASP A 399 -15.60 22.98 -18.68
CA ASP A 399 -14.27 22.54 -19.07
C ASP A 399 -13.55 21.93 -17.87
N PRO A 400 -13.17 20.63 -17.88
CA PRO A 400 -12.40 20.00 -16.82
C PRO A 400 -11.10 20.75 -16.47
N ASN A 401 -10.47 21.39 -17.46
CA ASN A 401 -9.26 22.16 -17.25
C ASN A 401 -9.45 23.47 -16.47
N LYS A 402 -10.70 23.95 -16.37
CA LYS A 402 -11.05 25.14 -15.58
C LYS A 402 -11.59 24.79 -14.20
N VAL A 403 -12.28 23.67 -14.09
CA VAL A 403 -12.99 23.25 -12.87
C VAL A 403 -12.08 22.49 -11.89
N LEU A 404 -11.18 21.64 -12.41
CA LEU A 404 -10.35 20.79 -11.57
C LEU A 404 -9.17 21.55 -10.95
N PRO A 405 -9.02 21.54 -9.59
CA PRO A 405 -7.92 22.20 -8.91
C PRO A 405 -6.54 21.62 -9.27
N TYR A 406 -6.48 20.30 -9.40
CA TYR A 406 -5.33 19.56 -9.91
C TYR A 406 -5.75 18.79 -11.15
N LYS A 407 -4.87 18.66 -12.12
CA LYS A 407 -5.14 18.01 -13.41
C LYS A 407 -4.18 16.84 -13.59
N ALA A 408 -4.72 15.63 -13.66
CA ALA A 408 -3.92 14.46 -13.99
C ALA A 408 -3.28 14.62 -15.37
N PRO A 409 -1.93 14.47 -15.49
CA PRO A 409 -1.24 14.64 -16.76
C PRO A 409 -1.61 13.53 -17.76
N PHE A 410 -1.48 13.84 -19.04
CA PHE A 410 -1.68 12.90 -20.14
C PHE A 410 -3.06 12.22 -20.18
N TYR A 411 -4.11 12.90 -19.73
CA TYR A 411 -5.47 12.34 -19.89
C TYR A 411 -5.88 12.36 -21.37
N PRO A 412 -6.46 11.28 -21.94
CA PRO A 412 -6.89 10.02 -21.31
C PRO A 412 -5.84 8.91 -21.25
N LEU A 413 -4.64 9.09 -21.78
CA LEU A 413 -3.60 8.06 -21.88
C LEU A 413 -3.24 7.48 -20.50
N GLY A 414 -3.10 8.31 -19.47
CA GLY A 414 -2.78 7.86 -18.11
C GLY A 414 -3.76 6.80 -17.58
N PRO A 415 -5.07 7.09 -17.52
CA PRO A 415 -6.09 6.09 -17.16
C PRO A 415 -6.05 4.82 -18.01
N ILE A 416 -5.79 4.92 -19.31
CA ILE A 416 -5.70 3.74 -20.21
C ILE A 416 -4.52 2.86 -19.81
N ILE A 417 -3.33 3.44 -19.57
CA ILE A 417 -2.15 2.70 -19.10
C ILE A 417 -2.45 1.99 -17.78
N VAL A 418 -3.10 2.67 -16.83
CA VAL A 418 -3.46 2.06 -15.54
C VAL A 418 -4.40 0.87 -15.76
N ILE A 419 -5.48 1.05 -16.52
CA ILE A 419 -6.45 -0.03 -16.80
C ILE A 419 -5.75 -1.22 -17.47
N ALA A 420 -4.95 -0.97 -18.51
CA ALA A 420 -4.21 -2.02 -19.19
C ALA A 420 -3.28 -2.79 -18.27
N THR A 421 -2.54 -2.08 -17.39
CA THR A 421 -1.65 -2.72 -16.43
C THR A 421 -2.44 -3.49 -15.35
N LEU A 422 -3.56 -2.96 -14.84
CA LEU A 422 -4.40 -3.68 -13.88
C LEU A 422 -5.00 -4.96 -14.46
N LEU A 423 -5.47 -4.92 -15.71
CA LEU A 423 -5.94 -6.12 -16.42
C LEU A 423 -4.81 -7.13 -16.61
N PHE A 424 -3.63 -6.63 -16.96
CA PHE A 424 -2.45 -7.48 -17.11
C PHE A 424 -2.03 -8.13 -15.77
N LEU A 425 -2.06 -7.40 -14.66
CA LEU A 425 -1.83 -7.95 -13.33
C LEU A 425 -2.88 -8.99 -12.94
N LEU A 426 -4.14 -8.72 -13.23
CA LEU A 426 -5.26 -9.59 -12.90
C LEU A 426 -5.17 -10.95 -13.63
N PHE A 427 -4.86 -10.93 -14.91
CA PHE A 427 -4.79 -12.13 -15.73
C PHE A 427 -3.41 -12.77 -15.74
N GLY A 428 -2.33 -11.98 -15.64
CA GLY A 428 -0.95 -12.44 -15.74
C GLY A 428 -0.57 -13.50 -14.72
N GLY A 429 -0.95 -13.31 -13.45
CA GLY A 429 -0.72 -14.30 -12.39
C GLY A 429 -1.47 -15.62 -12.63
N SER A 430 -2.61 -15.59 -13.32
CA SER A 430 -3.38 -16.80 -13.63
C SER A 430 -2.88 -17.53 -14.87
N VAL A 431 -2.22 -16.83 -15.81
CA VAL A 431 -1.67 -17.43 -17.03
C VAL A 431 -0.62 -18.48 -16.69
N GLU A 432 0.24 -18.24 -15.70
CA GLU A 432 1.25 -19.21 -15.27
C GLU A 432 0.62 -20.51 -14.76
N TYR A 433 -0.44 -20.42 -13.96
CA TYR A 433 -1.17 -21.59 -13.48
C TYR A 433 -1.87 -22.32 -14.61
N ILE A 434 -2.46 -21.60 -15.56
CA ILE A 434 -3.12 -22.20 -16.75
C ILE A 434 -2.11 -22.93 -17.61
N LEU A 435 -0.93 -22.35 -17.87
CA LEU A 435 0.14 -22.99 -18.64
C LEU A 435 0.73 -24.24 -17.96
N LYS A 436 0.57 -24.37 -16.64
CA LYS A 436 0.96 -25.55 -15.85
C LYS A 436 -0.18 -26.52 -15.59
N ASP A 437 -1.31 -26.40 -16.30
CA ASP A 437 -2.55 -27.19 -16.09
C ASP A 437 -3.12 -27.15 -14.65
N GLN A 438 -2.81 -26.08 -13.92
CA GLN A 438 -3.26 -25.88 -12.54
C GLN A 438 -4.52 -24.99 -12.48
N TRP A 439 -5.58 -25.39 -13.16
CA TRP A 439 -6.83 -24.63 -13.30
C TRP A 439 -7.47 -24.22 -11.95
N LEU A 440 -7.37 -25.07 -10.94
CA LEU A 440 -7.92 -24.78 -9.61
C LEU A 440 -7.18 -23.58 -8.96
N ASN A 441 -5.87 -23.50 -9.11
CA ASN A 441 -5.08 -22.40 -8.57
C ASN A 441 -5.33 -21.11 -9.38
N ALA A 442 -5.45 -21.20 -10.71
CA ALA A 442 -5.88 -20.08 -11.52
C ALA A 442 -7.24 -19.53 -11.08
N PHE A 443 -8.22 -20.40 -10.79
CA PHE A 443 -9.53 -20.01 -10.30
C PHE A 443 -9.48 -19.35 -8.91
N LYS A 444 -8.65 -19.87 -7.99
CA LYS A 444 -8.47 -19.27 -6.66
C LYS A 444 -8.04 -17.82 -6.69
N ASN A 445 -7.24 -17.40 -7.69
CA ASN A 445 -6.84 -15.99 -7.85
C ASN A 445 -8.02 -15.06 -8.12
N PHE A 446 -9.09 -15.57 -8.74
CA PHE A 446 -10.31 -14.79 -9.01
C PHE A 446 -11.33 -14.85 -7.86
N LEU A 447 -11.17 -15.75 -6.89
CA LEU A 447 -12.13 -15.92 -5.81
C LEU A 447 -12.42 -14.64 -5.01
N PRO A 448 -11.43 -13.83 -4.62
CA PRO A 448 -11.68 -12.54 -3.95
C PRO A 448 -12.52 -11.60 -4.81
N LEU A 449 -12.28 -11.55 -6.12
CA LEU A 449 -13.04 -10.73 -7.06
C LEU A 449 -14.47 -11.20 -7.23
N ILE A 450 -14.67 -12.50 -7.28
CA ILE A 450 -16.02 -13.12 -7.34
C ILE A 450 -16.81 -12.77 -6.07
N ILE A 451 -16.20 -12.90 -4.90
CA ILE A 451 -16.83 -12.54 -3.62
C ILE A 451 -17.22 -11.05 -3.61
N LEU A 452 -16.32 -10.16 -4.07
CA LEU A 452 -16.58 -8.73 -4.14
C LEU A 452 -17.72 -8.40 -5.13
N ALA A 453 -17.73 -9.06 -6.29
CA ALA A 453 -18.81 -8.93 -7.26
C ALA A 453 -20.14 -9.37 -6.67
N LEU A 454 -20.17 -10.49 -5.94
CA LEU A 454 -21.36 -10.96 -5.25
C LEU A 454 -21.86 -9.97 -4.21
N ILE A 455 -20.99 -9.43 -3.37
CA ILE A 455 -21.33 -8.39 -2.39
C ILE A 455 -21.93 -7.16 -3.10
N TYR A 456 -21.33 -6.71 -4.18
CA TYR A 456 -21.82 -5.59 -4.97
C TYR A 456 -23.21 -5.86 -5.54
N PHE A 457 -23.42 -6.99 -6.20
CA PHE A 457 -24.70 -7.32 -6.84
C PHE A 457 -25.80 -7.57 -5.81
N ILE A 458 -25.50 -8.27 -4.70
CA ILE A 458 -26.44 -8.50 -3.61
C ILE A 458 -26.90 -7.16 -3.03
N HIS A 459 -25.96 -6.27 -2.69
CA HIS A 459 -26.31 -4.92 -2.17
C HIS A 459 -27.11 -4.12 -3.19
N LYS A 460 -26.75 -4.22 -4.47
CA LYS A 460 -27.45 -3.50 -5.55
C LYS A 460 -28.89 -3.96 -5.72
N ILE A 461 -29.14 -5.27 -5.62
CA ILE A 461 -30.49 -5.84 -5.73
C ILE A 461 -31.33 -5.45 -4.52
N ILE A 462 -30.79 -5.61 -3.30
CA ILE A 462 -31.51 -5.31 -2.05
C ILE A 462 -31.87 -3.82 -1.98
N HIS A 463 -30.94 -2.92 -2.28
CA HIS A 463 -31.13 -1.47 -2.15
C HIS A 463 -31.60 -0.80 -3.44
N LYS A 464 -31.80 -1.57 -4.54
CA LYS A 464 -32.27 -1.07 -5.85
C LYS A 464 -31.48 0.14 -6.35
N THR A 465 -30.17 0.16 -6.10
CA THR A 465 -29.30 1.29 -6.48
C THR A 465 -29.14 1.36 -8.00
N LYS A 466 -28.96 2.57 -8.51
CA LYS A 466 -28.77 2.85 -9.93
C LYS A 466 -27.44 3.56 -10.14
N PHE A 467 -26.86 3.39 -11.32
CA PHE A 467 -25.72 4.21 -11.75
C PHE A 467 -26.09 5.68 -11.73
N VAL A 468 -25.24 6.51 -11.14
CA VAL A 468 -25.43 7.97 -11.13
C VAL A 468 -25.32 8.49 -12.56
N LYS A 469 -26.33 9.20 -13.04
CA LYS A 469 -26.31 9.82 -14.38
C LYS A 469 -25.30 10.96 -14.40
N LEU A 470 -24.55 11.13 -15.48
CA LEU A 470 -23.49 12.14 -15.60
C LEU A 470 -24.03 13.57 -15.40
N GLU A 471 -25.25 13.82 -15.85
CA GLU A 471 -25.93 15.11 -15.73
C GLU A 471 -26.31 15.46 -14.27
N THR A 472 -26.47 14.44 -13.42
CA THR A 472 -26.92 14.62 -12.03
C THR A 472 -25.78 14.54 -11.02
N ILE A 473 -24.55 14.25 -11.46
CA ILE A 473 -23.39 14.24 -10.58
C ILE A 473 -23.21 15.65 -9.99
N ASN A 474 -23.17 15.74 -8.66
CA ASN A 474 -22.89 17.01 -8.00
C ASN A 474 -21.43 17.41 -8.24
N LEU A 475 -21.21 18.49 -9.01
CA LEU A 475 -19.91 19.06 -9.33
C LEU A 475 -19.48 20.18 -8.38
N LYS A 476 -20.26 20.47 -7.31
CA LYS A 476 -19.80 21.44 -6.30
C LYS A 476 -18.57 20.87 -5.61
N PRO A 477 -17.41 21.56 -5.64
CA PRO A 477 -16.27 21.21 -4.81
C PRO A 477 -16.72 21.16 -3.35
N HIS A 478 -16.05 20.37 -2.55
CA HIS A 478 -16.31 20.44 -1.11
C HIS A 478 -15.82 21.79 -0.62
N ASP A 479 -16.72 22.67 -0.18
CA ASP A 479 -16.39 24.01 0.30
C ASP A 479 -15.51 23.91 1.55
N TYR A 480 -14.20 24.17 1.37
CA TYR A 480 -13.23 24.29 2.45
C TYR A 480 -13.38 25.58 3.25
N ASP A 481 -13.76 26.67 2.55
CA ASP A 481 -13.74 28.02 3.13
C ASP A 481 -14.88 28.26 4.14
N ASN A 482 -15.96 27.47 4.09
CA ASN A 482 -17.07 27.54 5.04
C ASN A 482 -16.88 26.64 6.29
N GLN A 483 -15.67 26.10 6.52
CA GLN A 483 -15.38 25.16 7.62
C GLN A 483 -14.17 25.59 8.49
N LYS A 484 -13.68 26.84 8.29
CA LYS A 484 -12.73 27.46 9.22
C LYS A 484 -13.44 28.14 10.37
#